data_78a183a2ee4da8047db1df7bead5954d
#
_entry.id   78a183a2ee4da8047db1df7bead5954d
#
_cell.length_a   1.000
_cell.length_b   1.000
_cell.length_c   1.000
_cell.angle_alpha   90.00
_cell.angle_beta   90.00
_cell.angle_gamma   90.00
#
_symmetry.space_group_name_H-M   'P 1'
#
loop_
_entity.id
_entity.type
_entity.pdbx_description
1 polymer ?
#
loop_
_entity_poly.entity_id
_entity_poly.type
_entity_poly.pdbx_seq_one_letter_code
_entity_poly.pdbx_strand_id
1 'polypeptide(L)'
;LILLTVLFSAENKQNSDREGPYNKLVIANAMIIPGHGGPAYGPADIIIENDRIVQIISYNGLTGRGPNDRIPRGNRIIDATGMYVMPGLIDLHTHIRTPELPLNYVYNMKLAHGVTTMVNGSGRGWSEALKQQKLSNENKITAPRMFPIRDWGPSRSRDPGHMPTADKIEKWHDTNPQNISRLAKKLINEGAHVIRIGSLAWNAELFGAVAKA
;
A
#
# COMPACT_ATOMS: atom_id res chain seq x y z
N LEU A 1 31.44 -43.26 10.16
CA LEU A 1 30.28 -42.69 9.43
C LEU A 1 30.21 -41.21 9.76
N ILE A 2 30.75 -40.36 8.86
CA ILE A 2 30.75 -38.90 9.04
C ILE A 2 29.46 -38.38 8.41
N LEU A 3 28.55 -37.89 9.26
CA LEU A 3 27.32 -37.24 8.83
C LEU A 3 27.64 -35.79 8.46
N LEU A 4 27.75 -35.48 7.17
CA LEU A 4 27.94 -34.13 6.66
C LEU A 4 26.59 -33.42 6.67
N THR A 5 26.34 -32.64 7.69
CA THR A 5 25.16 -31.75 7.73
C THR A 5 25.42 -30.55 6.80
N VAL A 6 24.87 -30.60 5.60
CA VAL A 6 24.84 -29.44 4.72
C VAL A 6 23.77 -28.50 5.25
N LEU A 7 24.18 -27.49 5.97
CA LEU A 7 23.34 -26.35 6.30
C LEU A 7 23.13 -25.56 5.00
N PHE A 8 22.01 -25.78 4.35
CA PHE A 8 21.51 -24.82 3.36
C PHE A 8 21.12 -23.55 4.12
N SER A 9 22.00 -22.58 4.14
CA SER A 9 21.61 -21.21 4.43
C SER A 9 20.67 -20.78 3.30
N ALA A 10 19.39 -20.70 3.62
CA ALA A 10 18.40 -20.05 2.77
C ALA A 10 18.67 -18.54 2.82
N GLU A 11 19.82 -18.12 2.29
CA GLU A 11 20.09 -16.72 2.02
C GLU A 11 19.12 -16.23 0.94
N ASN A 12 18.20 -15.43 1.37
CA ASN A 12 17.44 -14.40 0.64
C ASN A 12 17.60 -14.38 -0.89
N LYS A 13 17.13 -15.40 -1.57
CA LYS A 13 16.93 -15.37 -3.03
C LYS A 13 15.83 -14.39 -3.47
N GLN A 14 15.20 -13.71 -2.51
CA GLN A 14 14.09 -12.79 -2.74
C GLN A 14 14.50 -11.47 -3.40
N ASN A 15 15.78 -11.16 -3.50
CA ASN A 15 16.28 -9.89 -4.05
C ASN A 15 16.84 -10.00 -5.49
N SER A 16 17.08 -11.20 -6.02
CA SER A 16 17.70 -11.37 -7.34
C SER A 16 16.74 -11.15 -8.53
N ASP A 17 15.43 -11.29 -8.30
CA ASP A 17 14.42 -11.23 -9.36
C ASP A 17 13.62 -9.92 -9.34
N ARG A 18 14.02 -8.94 -8.52
CA ARG A 18 13.37 -7.64 -8.43
C ARG A 18 13.98 -6.66 -9.41
N GLU A 19 13.15 -6.15 -10.30
CA GLU A 19 13.52 -4.99 -11.09
C GLU A 19 13.25 -3.69 -10.32
N GLY A 20 14.22 -2.78 -10.31
CA GLY A 20 14.11 -1.48 -9.62
C GLY A 20 14.52 -1.48 -8.14
N PRO A 21 14.30 -0.38 -7.43
CA PRO A 21 13.73 0.88 -7.93
C PRO A 21 14.64 1.56 -8.96
N TYR A 22 14.05 2.27 -9.92
CA TYR A 22 14.76 3.03 -10.94
C TYR A 22 14.73 4.52 -10.61
N ASN A 23 15.85 5.23 -10.78
CA ASN A 23 15.86 6.68 -10.63
C ASN A 23 14.98 7.36 -11.69
N LYS A 24 14.96 6.79 -12.91
CA LYS A 24 14.11 7.27 -13.99
C LYS A 24 13.54 6.11 -14.78
N LEU A 25 12.23 5.97 -14.74
CA LEU A 25 11.45 5.00 -15.51
C LEU A 25 10.62 5.74 -16.56
N VAL A 26 10.61 5.22 -17.78
CA VAL A 26 9.74 5.71 -18.85
C VAL A 26 8.79 4.59 -19.26
N ILE A 27 7.49 4.87 -19.26
CA ILE A 27 6.47 4.01 -19.87
C ILE A 27 6.09 4.69 -21.18
N ALA A 28 6.51 4.10 -22.30
CA ALA A 28 6.39 4.70 -23.62
C ALA A 28 5.17 4.18 -24.38
N ASN A 29 4.58 5.03 -25.21
CA ASN A 29 3.50 4.71 -26.16
C ASN A 29 2.20 4.17 -25.51
N ALA A 30 1.92 4.50 -24.26
CA ALA A 30 0.75 4.01 -23.54
C ALA A 30 -0.54 4.72 -23.93
N MET A 31 -1.67 4.02 -23.91
CA MET A 31 -2.99 4.63 -23.78
C MET A 31 -3.26 4.85 -22.29
N ILE A 32 -3.54 6.09 -21.89
CA ILE A 32 -3.73 6.45 -20.48
C ILE A 32 -5.23 6.48 -20.15
N ILE A 33 -5.61 5.74 -19.12
CA ILE A 33 -6.92 5.85 -18.46
C ILE A 33 -6.74 6.71 -17.22
N PRO A 34 -7.18 7.99 -17.23
CA PRO A 34 -7.00 8.87 -16.09
C PRO A 34 -7.94 8.48 -14.94
N GLY A 35 -7.46 8.52 -13.70
CA GLY A 35 -8.23 8.12 -12.53
C GLY A 35 -9.38 9.05 -12.15
N HIS A 36 -9.55 10.17 -12.84
CA HIS A 36 -10.61 11.17 -12.58
C HIS A 36 -11.90 10.97 -13.39
N GLY A 37 -12.02 9.83 -14.13
CA GLY A 37 -13.23 9.50 -14.90
C GLY A 37 -13.29 10.13 -16.29
N GLY A 38 -12.23 10.84 -16.75
CA GLY A 38 -12.13 11.31 -18.13
C GLY A 38 -11.91 10.17 -19.12
N PRO A 39 -12.08 10.43 -20.45
CA PRO A 39 -11.84 9.44 -21.49
C PRO A 39 -10.36 9.01 -21.52
N ALA A 40 -10.11 7.80 -21.99
CA ALA A 40 -8.74 7.36 -22.29
C ALA A 40 -8.14 8.24 -23.38
N TYR A 41 -6.84 8.52 -23.29
CA TYR A 41 -6.11 9.29 -24.26
C TYR A 41 -4.70 8.73 -24.48
N GLY A 42 -4.11 9.03 -25.60
CA GLY A 42 -2.78 8.58 -25.99
C GLY A 42 -2.67 8.46 -27.52
N PRO A 43 -1.55 7.90 -28.05
CA PRO A 43 -0.43 7.37 -27.25
C PRO A 43 0.31 8.47 -26.49
N ALA A 44 0.89 8.10 -25.36
CA ALA A 44 1.63 9.01 -24.49
C ALA A 44 2.81 8.31 -23.81
N ASP A 45 3.83 9.09 -23.45
CA ASP A 45 4.91 8.64 -22.58
C ASP A 45 4.71 9.18 -21.18
N ILE A 46 4.88 8.31 -20.18
CA ILE A 46 4.85 8.67 -18.77
C ILE A 46 6.28 8.61 -18.24
N ILE A 47 6.78 9.72 -17.74
CA ILE A 47 8.13 9.84 -17.20
C ILE A 47 8.01 9.89 -15.67
N ILE A 48 8.68 8.94 -15.04
CA ILE A 48 8.67 8.77 -13.59
C ILE A 48 10.10 8.95 -13.10
N GLU A 49 10.31 9.87 -12.15
CA GLU A 49 11.58 10.06 -11.47
C GLU A 49 11.39 9.70 -9.99
N ASN A 50 12.18 8.74 -9.53
CA ASN A 50 12.04 8.09 -8.22
C ASN A 50 10.62 7.51 -8.05
N ASP A 51 9.77 8.16 -7.28
CA ASP A 51 8.38 7.74 -6.98
C ASP A 51 7.33 8.72 -7.51
N ARG A 52 7.71 9.65 -8.41
CA ARG A 52 6.85 10.71 -8.92
C ARG A 52 6.73 10.68 -10.43
N ILE A 53 5.49 10.82 -10.93
CA ILE A 53 5.24 11.15 -12.33
C ILE A 53 5.62 12.63 -12.51
N VAL A 54 6.69 12.89 -13.25
CA VAL A 54 7.20 14.25 -13.47
C VAL A 54 6.74 14.84 -14.76
N GLN A 55 6.38 14.00 -15.75
CA GLN A 55 5.90 14.47 -17.05
C GLN A 55 5.05 13.40 -17.74
N ILE A 56 4.07 13.84 -18.50
CA ILE A 56 3.32 13.04 -19.46
C ILE A 56 3.41 13.77 -20.81
N ILE A 57 3.92 13.09 -21.84
CA ILE A 57 4.05 13.62 -23.21
C ILE A 57 3.01 12.90 -24.05
N SER A 58 1.98 13.62 -24.50
CA SER A 58 0.96 13.04 -25.38
C SER A 58 1.28 13.30 -26.84
N TYR A 59 1.00 12.33 -27.69
CA TYR A 59 1.17 12.40 -29.14
C TYR A 59 -0.19 12.47 -29.84
N ASN A 60 -0.16 12.76 -31.13
CA ASN A 60 -1.38 12.79 -31.93
C ASN A 60 -2.03 11.38 -31.95
N GLY A 61 -3.30 11.29 -31.54
CA GLY A 61 -4.02 10.02 -31.44
C GLY A 61 -4.19 9.26 -32.78
N LEU A 62 -4.13 9.98 -33.93
CA LEU A 62 -4.27 9.39 -35.26
C LEU A 62 -2.92 8.99 -35.86
N THR A 63 -1.89 9.81 -35.68
CA THR A 63 -0.57 9.59 -36.29
C THR A 63 0.45 9.00 -35.32
N GLY A 64 0.13 8.96 -34.02
CA GLY A 64 1.04 8.51 -33.00
C GLY A 64 2.24 9.45 -32.82
N ARG A 65 3.37 8.87 -32.45
CA ARG A 65 4.65 9.55 -32.34
C ARG A 65 5.14 9.98 -33.73
N GLY A 66 5.49 11.25 -33.86
CA GLY A 66 6.06 11.77 -35.10
C GLY A 66 7.48 11.28 -35.35
N PRO A 67 7.99 11.41 -36.61
CA PRO A 67 9.31 10.90 -36.99
C PRO A 67 10.47 11.57 -36.21
N ASN A 68 10.26 12.76 -35.67
CA ASN A 68 11.24 13.48 -34.87
C ASN A 68 11.06 13.31 -33.36
N ASP A 69 9.97 12.69 -32.93
CA ASP A 69 9.67 12.47 -31.52
C ASP A 69 10.43 11.25 -31.01
N ARG A 70 11.40 11.48 -30.13
CA ARG A 70 12.20 10.40 -29.54
C ARG A 70 11.61 9.98 -28.20
N ILE A 71 11.68 8.68 -27.92
CA ILE A 71 11.38 8.17 -26.58
C ILE A 71 12.35 8.82 -25.58
N PRO A 72 11.86 9.41 -24.48
CA PRO A 72 12.70 9.99 -23.46
C PRO A 72 13.69 8.97 -22.89
N ARG A 73 14.89 9.39 -22.56
CA ARG A 73 15.89 8.49 -21.95
C ARG A 73 15.52 8.23 -20.48
N GLY A 74 15.72 7.00 -20.04
CA GLY A 74 15.55 6.56 -18.65
C GLY A 74 16.47 5.40 -18.32
N ASN A 75 16.57 5.06 -17.04
CA ASN A 75 17.29 3.86 -16.59
C ASN A 75 16.58 2.58 -17.05
N ARG A 76 15.26 2.65 -17.15
CA ARG A 76 14.39 1.60 -17.69
C ARG A 76 13.35 2.23 -18.60
N ILE A 77 13.08 1.59 -19.71
CA ILE A 77 11.99 1.95 -20.62
C ILE A 77 11.10 0.72 -20.76
N ILE A 78 9.81 0.90 -20.56
CA ILE A 78 8.77 -0.09 -20.79
C ILE A 78 8.02 0.36 -22.04
N ASP A 79 8.05 -0.41 -23.11
CA ASP A 79 7.20 -0.17 -24.26
C ASP A 79 5.79 -0.68 -23.98
N ALA A 80 4.85 0.24 -23.89
CA ALA A 80 3.43 -0.01 -23.64
C ALA A 80 2.58 0.15 -24.91
N THR A 81 3.19 -0.03 -26.09
CA THR A 81 2.44 0.02 -27.36
C THR A 81 1.28 -0.97 -27.35
N GLY A 82 0.07 -0.48 -27.60
CA GLY A 82 -1.15 -1.27 -27.56
C GLY A 82 -1.67 -1.61 -26.16
N MET A 83 -1.02 -1.11 -25.12
CA MET A 83 -1.42 -1.32 -23.72
C MET A 83 -2.07 -0.08 -23.10
N TYR A 84 -2.90 -0.31 -22.10
CA TYR A 84 -3.48 0.73 -21.27
C TYR A 84 -2.70 0.85 -19.96
N VAL A 85 -2.48 2.09 -19.53
CA VAL A 85 -1.90 2.41 -18.23
C VAL A 85 -2.93 3.19 -17.43
N MET A 86 -3.17 2.76 -16.21
CA MET A 86 -4.12 3.39 -15.30
C MET A 86 -3.51 3.49 -13.89
N PRO A 87 -4.03 4.36 -13.01
CA PRO A 87 -3.66 4.35 -11.61
C PRO A 87 -3.89 2.97 -10.99
N GLY A 88 -2.97 2.51 -10.17
CA GLY A 88 -3.13 1.27 -9.45
C GLY A 88 -4.35 1.29 -8.52
N LEU A 89 -4.99 0.15 -8.34
CA LEU A 89 -6.15 0.00 -7.48
C LEU A 89 -5.75 0.21 -6.00
N ILE A 90 -6.66 0.81 -5.25
CA ILE A 90 -6.51 1.04 -3.81
C ILE A 90 -7.53 0.16 -3.09
N ASP A 91 -7.04 -0.80 -2.29
CA ASP A 91 -7.88 -1.60 -1.41
C ASP A 91 -7.99 -0.90 -0.05
N LEU A 92 -9.13 -0.26 0.18
CA LEU A 92 -9.36 0.55 1.38
C LEU A 92 -9.61 -0.26 2.65
N HIS A 93 -9.79 -1.58 2.55
CA HIS A 93 -10.01 -2.42 3.71
C HIS A 93 -9.61 -3.87 3.45
N THR A 94 -8.40 -4.20 3.77
CA THR A 94 -7.92 -5.58 3.66
C THR A 94 -7.42 -6.13 4.99
N HIS A 95 -7.46 -7.46 5.11
CA HIS A 95 -6.91 -8.18 6.24
C HIS A 95 -6.01 -9.31 5.73
N ILE A 96 -4.81 -9.40 6.25
CA ILE A 96 -3.89 -10.49 5.96
C ILE A 96 -3.94 -11.46 7.16
N ARG A 97 -4.92 -12.37 7.13
CA ARG A 97 -5.22 -13.28 8.26
C ARG A 97 -4.79 -14.74 8.02
N THR A 98 -4.16 -15.02 6.92
CA THR A 98 -3.72 -16.38 6.58
C THR A 98 -2.29 -16.61 7.10
N PRO A 99 -2.10 -17.07 8.35
CA PRO A 99 -0.77 -17.28 8.90
C PRO A 99 -0.01 -18.39 8.14
N GLU A 100 -0.74 -19.27 7.47
CA GLU A 100 -0.22 -20.38 6.67
C GLU A 100 0.43 -19.90 5.36
N LEU A 101 0.02 -18.75 4.84
CA LEU A 101 0.55 -18.23 3.59
C LEU A 101 1.71 -17.26 3.84
N PRO A 102 2.81 -17.39 3.11
CA PRO A 102 3.90 -16.41 3.15
C PRO A 102 3.41 -15.02 2.74
N LEU A 103 3.88 -13.97 3.40
CA LEU A 103 3.45 -12.59 3.12
C LEU A 103 3.77 -12.15 1.70
N ASN A 104 4.92 -12.56 1.16
CA ASN A 104 5.29 -12.27 -0.22
C ASN A 104 4.29 -12.85 -1.23
N TYR A 105 3.75 -14.05 -0.97
CA TYR A 105 2.70 -14.62 -1.82
C TYR A 105 1.45 -13.75 -1.81
N VAL A 106 0.99 -13.33 -0.62
CA VAL A 106 -0.20 -12.47 -0.48
C VAL A 106 0.02 -11.12 -1.17
N TYR A 107 1.19 -10.52 -1.03
CA TYR A 107 1.50 -9.25 -1.67
C TYR A 107 1.59 -9.36 -3.20
N ASN A 108 2.23 -10.42 -3.70
CA ASN A 108 2.29 -10.68 -5.12
C ASN A 108 0.90 -10.93 -5.73
N MET A 109 0.03 -11.64 -5.02
CA MET A 109 -1.37 -11.81 -5.42
C MET A 109 -2.10 -10.45 -5.53
N LYS A 110 -1.94 -9.56 -4.55
CA LYS A 110 -2.52 -8.21 -4.59
C LYS A 110 -2.00 -7.42 -5.79
N LEU A 111 -0.69 -7.39 -6.00
CA LEU A 111 -0.05 -6.70 -7.12
C LEU A 111 -0.48 -7.27 -8.47
N ALA A 112 -0.57 -8.60 -8.60
CA ALA A 112 -1.02 -9.26 -9.82
C ALA A 112 -2.48 -8.91 -10.20
N HIS A 113 -3.30 -8.52 -9.22
CA HIS A 113 -4.66 -8.00 -9.44
C HIS A 113 -4.71 -6.47 -9.55
N GLY A 114 -3.56 -5.80 -9.69
CA GLY A 114 -3.49 -4.36 -9.85
C GLY A 114 -3.64 -3.54 -8.57
N VAL A 115 -3.72 -4.17 -7.40
CA VAL A 115 -3.77 -3.47 -6.11
C VAL A 115 -2.36 -3.01 -5.73
N THR A 116 -2.09 -1.71 -5.86
CA THR A 116 -0.78 -1.10 -5.58
C THR A 116 -0.75 -0.38 -4.25
N THR A 117 -1.90 -0.16 -3.64
CA THR A 117 -2.04 0.47 -2.33
C THR A 117 -3.09 -0.25 -1.52
N MET A 118 -2.83 -0.48 -0.24
CA MET A 118 -3.80 -1.11 0.64
C MET A 118 -3.84 -0.47 2.03
N VAL A 119 -5.06 -0.35 2.54
CA VAL A 119 -5.32 -0.01 3.93
C VAL A 119 -5.45 -1.32 4.70
N ASN A 120 -4.41 -1.67 5.46
CA ASN A 120 -4.24 -3.00 6.04
C ASN A 120 -4.64 -3.04 7.51
N GLY A 121 -5.71 -3.78 7.80
CA GLY A 121 -6.00 -4.22 9.16
C GLY A 121 -4.98 -5.28 9.59
N SER A 122 -4.38 -5.09 10.76
CA SER A 122 -3.27 -5.89 11.28
C SER A 122 -3.68 -7.34 11.62
N GLY A 123 -3.96 -8.15 10.60
CA GLY A 123 -4.32 -9.57 10.80
C GLY A 123 -3.22 -10.41 11.46
N ARG A 124 -1.98 -9.91 11.48
CA ARG A 124 -0.81 -10.54 12.11
C ARG A 124 -0.23 -9.71 13.27
N GLY A 125 -0.99 -8.76 13.81
CA GLY A 125 -0.57 -7.89 14.88
C GLY A 125 -0.02 -6.54 14.43
N TRP A 126 -0.08 -5.57 15.33
CA TRP A 126 0.26 -4.16 15.05
C TRP A 126 1.74 -3.97 14.71
N SER A 127 2.63 -4.60 15.49
CA SER A 127 4.07 -4.52 15.26
C SER A 127 4.47 -5.05 13.88
N GLU A 128 3.85 -6.15 13.45
CA GLU A 128 4.11 -6.71 12.12
C GLU A 128 3.58 -5.79 11.01
N ALA A 129 2.41 -5.17 11.18
CA ALA A 129 1.87 -4.22 10.21
C ALA A 129 2.82 -3.03 9.99
N LEU A 130 3.34 -2.44 11.07
CA LEU A 130 4.32 -1.35 11.00
C LEU A 130 5.65 -1.78 10.35
N LYS A 131 6.13 -2.98 10.70
CA LYS A 131 7.34 -3.54 10.10
C LYS A 131 7.18 -3.73 8.58
N GLN A 132 6.07 -4.31 8.14
CA GLN A 132 5.79 -4.54 6.73
C GLN A 132 5.62 -3.21 5.97
N GLN A 133 4.95 -2.22 6.55
CA GLN A 133 4.87 -0.88 5.99
C GLN A 133 6.26 -0.28 5.77
N LYS A 134 7.12 -0.34 6.79
CA LYS A 134 8.48 0.17 6.68
C LYS A 134 9.26 -0.53 5.58
N LEU A 135 9.21 -1.85 5.51
CA LEU A 135 9.89 -2.63 4.47
C LEU A 135 9.39 -2.28 3.06
N SER A 136 8.07 -2.08 2.90
CA SER A 136 7.47 -1.65 1.63
C SER A 136 7.92 -0.24 1.25
N ASN A 137 7.88 0.72 2.18
CA ASN A 137 8.27 2.11 1.93
C ASN A 137 9.77 2.25 1.58
N GLU A 138 10.60 1.39 2.17
CA GLU A 138 12.04 1.32 1.89
C GLU A 138 12.38 0.47 0.66
N ASN A 139 11.39 0.00 -0.08
CA ASN A 139 11.55 -0.91 -1.22
C ASN A 139 12.35 -2.18 -0.88
N LYS A 140 12.26 -2.67 0.35
CA LYS A 140 12.95 -3.91 0.79
C LYS A 140 12.15 -5.17 0.51
N ILE A 141 10.85 -5.02 0.22
CA ILE A 141 9.96 -6.09 -0.19
C ILE A 141 9.14 -5.66 -1.41
N THR A 142 8.75 -6.62 -2.24
CA THR A 142 7.77 -6.41 -3.30
C THR A 142 6.37 -6.51 -2.68
N ALA A 143 5.71 -5.36 -2.53
CA ALA A 143 4.42 -5.28 -1.87
C ALA A 143 3.67 -4.01 -2.29
N PRO A 144 2.34 -3.97 -2.18
CA PRO A 144 1.59 -2.71 -2.25
C PRO A 144 2.07 -1.72 -1.19
N ARG A 145 1.91 -0.42 -1.44
CA ARG A 145 2.06 0.60 -0.40
C ARG A 145 1.03 0.34 0.71
N MET A 146 1.45 0.41 1.97
CA MET A 146 0.62 0.01 3.10
C MET A 146 0.29 1.18 4.00
N PHE A 147 -0.99 1.27 4.40
CA PHE A 147 -1.49 2.19 5.40
C PHE A 147 -2.09 1.38 6.54
N PRO A 148 -1.37 1.19 7.67
CA PRO A 148 -1.87 0.40 8.79
C PRO A 148 -3.11 0.99 9.41
N ILE A 149 -4.11 0.14 9.68
CA ILE A 149 -5.32 0.46 10.42
C ILE A 149 -5.12 0.12 11.89
N ARG A 150 -5.53 1.02 12.76
CA ARG A 150 -5.72 0.73 14.18
C ARG A 150 -7.21 0.65 14.48
N ASP A 151 -7.65 -0.49 14.98
CA ASP A 151 -9.02 -0.66 15.40
C ASP A 151 -9.28 0.07 16.73
N TRP A 152 -10.38 0.80 16.79
CA TRP A 152 -10.91 1.38 17.99
C TRP A 152 -12.34 0.88 18.22
N GLY A 153 -12.52 0.20 19.32
CA GLY A 153 -13.79 -0.38 19.69
C GLY A 153 -13.69 -1.88 20.00
N PRO A 154 -14.74 -2.51 20.49
CA PRO A 154 -14.76 -3.94 20.79
C PRO A 154 -14.54 -4.73 19.49
N SER A 155 -13.31 -5.19 19.28
CA SER A 155 -13.02 -6.09 18.20
C SER A 155 -13.62 -7.46 18.49
N ARG A 156 -14.39 -8.01 17.56
CA ARG A 156 -14.80 -9.41 17.60
C ARG A 156 -13.63 -10.36 17.30
N SER A 157 -12.45 -9.81 17.00
CA SER A 157 -11.26 -10.58 16.71
C SER A 157 -10.65 -11.14 17.98
N ARG A 158 -10.45 -12.44 18.01
CA ARG A 158 -9.70 -13.15 19.06
C ARG A 158 -8.19 -12.96 18.96
N ASP A 159 -7.72 -12.10 18.09
CA ASP A 159 -6.30 -11.86 17.88
C ASP A 159 -5.74 -11.01 19.04
N PRO A 160 -4.84 -11.54 19.89
CA PRO A 160 -4.23 -10.80 20.99
C PRO A 160 -3.49 -9.53 20.54
N GLY A 161 -2.99 -9.49 19.32
CA GLY A 161 -2.34 -8.31 18.73
C GLY A 161 -3.33 -7.21 18.34
N HIS A 162 -4.61 -7.53 18.23
CA HIS A 162 -5.71 -6.59 17.92
C HIS A 162 -6.42 -6.08 19.15
N MET A 163 -6.39 -6.86 20.24
CA MET A 163 -7.06 -6.49 21.47
C MET A 163 -6.18 -5.53 22.25
N PRO A 164 -6.70 -4.35 22.61
CA PRO A 164 -6.06 -3.60 23.67
C PRO A 164 -6.08 -4.47 24.94
N THR A 165 -5.09 -4.30 25.79
CA THR A 165 -5.03 -4.92 27.10
C THR A 165 -6.28 -4.58 27.93
N ALA A 166 -6.64 -5.42 28.90
CA ALA A 166 -7.88 -5.29 29.68
C ALA A 166 -8.12 -3.89 30.27
N ASP A 167 -7.03 -3.19 30.66
CA ASP A 167 -7.04 -1.79 31.10
C ASP A 167 -7.50 -0.79 30.03
N LYS A 168 -7.48 -1.21 28.76
CA LYS A 168 -7.90 -0.40 27.60
C LYS A 168 -9.35 -0.64 27.22
N ILE A 169 -9.98 -1.73 27.66
CA ILE A 169 -11.37 -2.06 27.34
C ILE A 169 -12.33 -1.04 28.01
N GLU A 170 -12.05 -0.59 29.22
CA GLU A 170 -12.83 0.46 29.88
C GLU A 170 -12.89 1.76 29.09
N LYS A 171 -11.80 2.08 28.37
CA LYS A 171 -11.69 3.31 27.57
C LYS A 171 -12.45 3.26 26.24
N TRP A 172 -12.95 2.12 25.84
CA TRP A 172 -13.75 1.99 24.64
C TRP A 172 -15.20 2.43 24.81
N HIS A 173 -15.65 2.46 26.04
CA HIS A 173 -16.95 3.01 26.44
C HIS A 173 -16.83 4.46 26.88
N ASP A 174 -15.65 5.07 26.77
CA ASP A 174 -15.48 6.48 27.09
C ASP A 174 -16.29 7.32 26.11
N THR A 175 -17.20 8.11 26.66
CA THR A 175 -18.05 9.05 25.91
C THR A 175 -17.59 10.50 26.08
N ASN A 176 -16.43 10.73 26.67
CA ASN A 176 -15.86 12.06 26.83
C ASN A 176 -15.07 12.44 25.55
N PRO A 177 -15.51 13.48 24.80
CA PRO A 177 -14.86 13.87 23.56
C PRO A 177 -13.37 14.21 23.70
N GLN A 178 -12.96 14.81 24.84
CA GLN A 178 -11.56 15.17 25.09
C GLN A 178 -10.68 13.93 25.25
N ASN A 179 -11.17 12.92 25.96
CA ASN A 179 -10.46 11.65 26.11
C ASN A 179 -10.33 10.92 24.78
N ILE A 180 -11.39 10.92 23.98
CA ILE A 180 -11.41 10.30 22.64
C ILE A 180 -10.42 10.99 21.72
N SER A 181 -10.40 12.33 21.67
CA SER A 181 -9.43 13.07 20.88
C SER A 181 -7.98 12.76 21.30
N ARG A 182 -7.72 12.71 22.62
CA ARG A 182 -6.39 12.37 23.15
C ARG A 182 -5.95 10.95 22.76
N LEU A 183 -6.87 9.98 22.82
CA LEU A 183 -6.59 8.60 22.41
C LEU A 183 -6.35 8.49 20.91
N ALA A 184 -7.12 9.20 20.08
CA ALA A 184 -6.92 9.25 18.65
C ALA A 184 -5.52 9.78 18.31
N LYS A 185 -5.11 10.90 18.90
CA LYS A 185 -3.75 11.45 18.77
C LYS A 185 -2.68 10.43 19.15
N LYS A 186 -2.90 9.70 20.24
CA LYS A 186 -1.97 8.64 20.65
C LYS A 186 -1.83 7.57 19.58
N LEU A 187 -2.94 7.07 19.03
CA LEU A 187 -2.91 6.04 17.98
C LEU A 187 -2.20 6.54 16.70
N ILE A 188 -2.45 7.80 16.32
CA ILE A 188 -1.76 8.44 15.19
C ILE A 188 -0.26 8.52 15.46
N ASN A 189 0.16 8.96 16.63
CA ASN A 189 1.56 9.04 17.02
C ASN A 189 2.25 7.67 17.10
N GLU A 190 1.49 6.60 17.34
CA GLU A 190 1.96 5.21 17.27
C GLU A 190 2.06 4.68 15.83
N GLY A 191 1.76 5.51 14.81
CA GLY A 191 1.89 5.19 13.39
C GLY A 191 0.60 4.74 12.72
N ALA A 192 -0.56 4.91 13.34
CA ALA A 192 -1.84 4.63 12.68
C ALA A 192 -2.10 5.66 11.57
N HIS A 193 -2.33 5.19 10.35
CA HIS A 193 -2.77 6.03 9.23
C HIS A 193 -4.29 6.10 9.13
N VAL A 194 -4.96 5.07 9.62
CA VAL A 194 -6.41 4.97 9.65
C VAL A 194 -6.83 4.46 11.03
N ILE A 195 -7.81 5.11 11.62
CA ILE A 195 -8.47 4.64 12.82
C ILE A 195 -9.84 4.10 12.40
N ARG A 196 -10.06 2.80 12.60
CA ARG A 196 -11.34 2.16 12.36
C ARG A 196 -12.15 2.13 13.64
N ILE A 197 -13.33 2.73 13.60
CA ILE A 197 -14.24 2.77 14.75
C ILE A 197 -15.25 1.62 14.61
N GLY A 198 -15.21 0.68 15.54
CA GLY A 198 -16.05 -0.51 15.54
C GLY A 198 -17.29 -0.40 16.45
N SER A 199 -17.55 0.78 17.02
CA SER A 199 -18.68 0.98 17.95
C SER A 199 -19.85 1.66 17.27
N LEU A 200 -21.04 1.06 17.37
CA LEU A 200 -22.31 1.67 16.95
C LEU A 200 -22.88 2.63 18.03
N ALA A 201 -22.28 2.69 19.21
CA ALA A 201 -22.76 3.51 20.33
C ALA A 201 -22.27 4.96 20.26
N TRP A 202 -21.46 5.33 19.29
CA TRP A 202 -20.93 6.66 19.17
C TRP A 202 -21.88 7.58 18.40
N ASN A 203 -22.04 8.79 18.93
CA ASN A 203 -22.77 9.88 18.27
C ASN A 203 -21.83 10.74 17.39
N ALA A 204 -22.43 11.71 16.69
CA ALA A 204 -21.68 12.61 15.80
C ALA A 204 -20.58 13.42 16.51
N GLU A 205 -20.79 13.76 17.80
CA GLU A 205 -19.80 14.51 18.59
C GLU A 205 -18.52 13.70 18.84
N LEU A 206 -18.67 12.40 19.16
CA LEU A 206 -17.53 11.50 19.37
C LEU A 206 -16.76 11.23 18.10
N PHE A 207 -17.46 11.03 16.97
CA PHE A 207 -16.81 10.94 15.65
C PHE A 207 -16.08 12.24 15.31
N GLY A 208 -16.69 13.40 15.59
CA GLY A 208 -16.07 14.71 15.40
C GLY A 208 -14.83 14.92 16.26
N ALA A 209 -14.78 14.33 17.45
CA ALA A 209 -13.61 14.39 18.32
C ALA A 209 -12.42 13.61 17.76
N VAL A 210 -12.65 12.47 17.09
CA VAL A 210 -11.61 11.73 16.38
C VAL A 210 -11.13 12.51 15.15
N ALA A 211 -12.04 13.08 14.39
CA ALA A 211 -11.70 13.81 13.16
C ALA A 211 -10.90 15.09 13.43
N LYS A 212 -10.97 15.65 14.63
CA LYS A 212 -10.22 16.84 15.07
C LYS A 212 -8.87 16.50 15.73
N ALA A 213 -8.55 15.23 15.85
CA ALA A 213 -7.30 14.77 16.47
C ALA A 213 -6.13 14.84 15.50
#